data_d95ac16c34fd392bf9eb30d6d86d934c
#
_entry.id   d95ac16c34fd392bf9eb30d6d86d934c
#
_cell.length_a   1.000
_cell.length_b   1.000
_cell.length_c   1.000
_cell.angle_alpha   90.00
_cell.angle_beta   90.00
_cell.angle_gamma   90.00
#
_symmetry.space_group_name_H-M   'P 1'
#
loop_
_entity.id
_entity.type
_entity.pdbx_description
1 polymer ?
#
loop_
_entity_poly.entity_id
_entity_poly.type
_entity_poly.pdbx_seq_one_letter_code
_entity_poly.pdbx_strand_id
1 'polypeptide(L)'
;MDRGFYSENNINGLYREHVKFLVGVKLSLKFIKKHLDEVYDDIRMFTNYDEGIATYGYTVSTEWDYSQERPYKGDFIKDKRRIYIHYYYSIEKGADDEQAFDKRITELFSELQEGKFVEEHKKAYAQFFEVKDTPVRGRRIYHKEEAIKAARRYFGYFALITNEKMDAFMALHLYRMKDIVEKAFGNIKERLNLRRLLVKSEKNLDGKIFTEFVALILISHLDHKMREANLYKTYSMQQLLDRLDVLECFENESHRLRIGELTTKQADIYEARGVALTTSSC
;
A
#
# COMPACT_ATOMS: atom_id res chain seq x y z
N MET A 1 -3.93 6.01 0.40
CA MET A 1 -3.84 6.03 -1.08
C MET A 1 -2.45 5.59 -1.52
N ASP A 2 -2.35 4.83 -2.61
CA ASP A 2 -1.07 4.30 -3.11
C ASP A 2 -0.21 5.38 -3.79
N ARG A 3 1.08 5.06 -4.03
CA ARG A 3 2.06 5.97 -4.66
C ARG A 3 1.61 6.50 -6.02
N GLY A 4 0.78 5.75 -6.74
CA GLY A 4 0.22 6.17 -8.03
C GLY A 4 -0.75 7.34 -7.96
N PHE A 5 -1.32 7.61 -6.79
CA PHE A 5 -2.24 8.73 -6.58
C PHE A 5 -1.54 10.06 -6.27
N TYR A 6 -0.22 10.02 -6.02
CA TYR A 6 0.51 11.25 -5.77
C TYR A 6 0.70 12.06 -7.05
N SER A 7 0.18 13.26 -7.04
CA SER A 7 0.57 14.39 -7.88
C SER A 7 0.33 15.68 -7.11
N GLU A 8 1.03 16.74 -7.44
CA GLU A 8 0.82 18.06 -6.80
C GLU A 8 -0.63 18.52 -6.95
N ASN A 9 -1.23 18.32 -8.14
CA ASN A 9 -2.62 18.64 -8.39
C ASN A 9 -3.59 17.85 -7.51
N ASN A 10 -3.34 16.55 -7.31
CA ASN A 10 -4.18 15.74 -6.44
C ASN A 10 -4.07 16.19 -4.98
N ILE A 11 -2.86 16.47 -4.49
CA ILE A 11 -2.68 16.96 -3.12
C ILE A 11 -3.34 18.32 -2.94
N ASN A 12 -3.20 19.24 -3.89
CA ASN A 12 -3.88 20.54 -3.87
C ASN A 12 -5.41 20.37 -3.91
N GLY A 13 -5.92 19.42 -4.72
CA GLY A 13 -7.34 19.07 -4.76
C GLY A 13 -7.85 18.58 -3.40
N LEU A 14 -7.12 17.70 -2.72
CA LEU A 14 -7.48 17.19 -1.40
C LEU A 14 -7.50 18.31 -0.34
N TYR A 15 -6.56 19.25 -0.39
CA TYR A 15 -6.58 20.43 0.48
C TYR A 15 -7.77 21.34 0.17
N ARG A 16 -8.10 21.56 -1.11
CA ARG A 16 -9.23 22.38 -1.53
C ARG A 16 -10.55 21.84 -1.02
N GLU A 17 -10.74 20.53 -1.12
CA GLU A 17 -11.96 19.84 -0.67
C GLU A 17 -11.95 19.51 0.83
N HIS A 18 -10.96 20.00 1.59
CA HIS A 18 -10.80 19.74 3.03
C HIS A 18 -10.79 18.25 3.40
N VAL A 19 -10.30 17.41 2.49
CA VAL A 19 -10.22 15.96 2.70
C VAL A 19 -8.97 15.60 3.49
N LYS A 20 -9.14 14.77 4.51
CA LYS A 20 -8.03 14.13 5.22
C LYS A 20 -7.42 13.05 4.33
N PHE A 21 -6.09 13.02 4.23
CA PHE A 21 -5.42 12.06 3.37
C PHE A 21 -4.19 11.45 4.02
N LEU A 22 -3.88 10.23 3.58
CA LEU A 22 -2.62 9.53 3.84
C LEU A 22 -2.20 8.84 2.53
N VAL A 23 -1.04 9.24 1.99
CA VAL A 23 -0.60 8.87 0.63
C VAL A 23 0.83 8.38 0.66
N GLY A 24 1.10 7.23 0.01
CA GLY A 24 2.46 6.78 -0.27
C GLY A 24 3.14 7.67 -1.30
N VAL A 25 4.43 7.98 -1.11
CA VAL A 25 5.18 8.84 -2.02
C VAL A 25 6.51 8.20 -2.43
N LYS A 26 7.03 8.63 -3.59
CA LYS A 26 8.35 8.20 -4.06
C LYS A 26 9.43 9.03 -3.36
N LEU A 27 10.49 8.37 -2.87
CA LEU A 27 11.63 9.05 -2.26
C LEU A 27 12.40 9.95 -3.24
N SER A 28 12.27 9.71 -4.55
CA SER A 28 12.92 10.49 -5.60
C SER A 28 12.35 11.90 -5.81
N LEU A 29 11.20 12.23 -5.19
CA LEU A 29 10.61 13.55 -5.23
C LEU A 29 11.53 14.54 -4.50
N LYS A 30 11.87 15.66 -5.14
CA LYS A 30 12.81 16.67 -4.59
C LYS A 30 12.44 17.10 -3.16
N PHE A 31 11.16 17.38 -2.95
CA PHE A 31 10.61 17.76 -1.65
C PHE A 31 10.84 16.68 -0.59
N ILE A 32 10.52 15.41 -0.90
CA ILE A 32 10.69 14.28 0.02
C ILE A 32 12.17 14.00 0.27
N LYS A 33 12.98 13.97 -0.81
CA LYS A 33 14.41 13.67 -0.70
C LYS A 33 15.15 14.69 0.14
N LYS A 34 14.84 15.98 -0.01
CA LYS A 34 15.46 17.05 0.77
C LYS A 34 15.31 16.81 2.27
N HIS A 35 14.08 16.59 2.73
CA HIS A 35 13.83 16.34 4.15
C HIS A 35 14.36 14.98 4.63
N LEU A 36 14.38 13.96 3.75
CA LEU A 36 15.00 12.67 4.09
C LEU A 36 16.50 12.82 4.37
N ASP A 37 17.21 13.60 3.55
CA ASP A 37 18.64 13.84 3.74
C ASP A 37 18.96 14.60 5.04
N GLU A 38 18.04 15.49 5.47
CA GLU A 38 18.16 16.24 6.73
C GLU A 38 18.01 15.36 7.98
N VAL A 39 17.20 14.30 7.91
CA VAL A 39 16.87 13.43 9.07
C VAL A 39 17.37 11.99 8.90
N TYR A 40 18.23 11.75 7.91
CA TYR A 40 18.65 10.41 7.51
C TYR A 40 19.20 9.57 8.66
N ASP A 41 20.07 10.16 9.47
CA ASP A 41 20.71 9.48 10.60
C ASP A 41 19.76 9.33 11.80
N ASP A 42 18.82 10.26 11.96
CA ASP A 42 17.84 10.25 13.06
C ASP A 42 16.83 9.13 12.91
N ILE A 43 16.42 8.80 11.67
CA ILE A 43 15.39 7.78 11.42
C ILE A 43 15.73 6.44 12.06
N ARG A 44 17.00 6.03 12.00
CA ARG A 44 17.46 4.73 12.50
C ARG A 44 17.92 4.75 13.96
N MET A 45 17.67 5.81 14.72
CA MET A 45 17.86 5.80 16.16
C MET A 45 16.94 4.76 16.81
N PHE A 46 17.46 4.04 17.81
CA PHE A 46 16.72 2.97 18.49
C PHE A 46 15.38 3.44 19.10
N THR A 47 15.31 4.70 19.53
CA THR A 47 14.08 5.33 20.02
C THR A 47 12.95 5.39 18.99
N ASN A 48 13.27 5.26 17.71
CA ASN A 48 12.35 5.29 16.59
C ASN A 48 12.01 3.88 16.06
N TYR A 49 12.37 2.83 16.80
CA TYR A 49 12.13 1.44 16.41
C TYR A 49 10.88 0.89 17.07
N ASP A 50 10.04 0.24 16.28
CA ASP A 50 8.90 -0.55 16.74
C ASP A 50 9.15 -2.03 16.47
N GLU A 51 9.24 -2.82 17.56
CA GLU A 51 9.52 -4.25 17.50
C GLU A 51 8.34 -5.03 16.87
N GLY A 52 7.11 -4.62 17.13
CA GLY A 52 5.91 -5.31 16.66
C GLY A 52 5.79 -5.36 15.13
N ILE A 53 6.36 -4.36 14.46
CA ILE A 53 6.37 -4.24 12.99
C ILE A 53 7.77 -4.27 12.38
N ALA A 54 8.81 -4.45 13.20
CA ALA A 54 10.23 -4.51 12.82
C ALA A 54 10.66 -3.36 11.89
N THR A 55 10.24 -2.12 12.25
CA THR A 55 10.39 -0.95 11.37
C THR A 55 10.75 0.28 12.20
N TYR A 56 11.64 1.12 11.69
CA TYR A 56 11.90 2.45 12.23
C TYR A 56 10.93 3.45 11.62
N GLY A 57 10.46 4.43 12.39
CA GLY A 57 9.54 5.46 11.94
C GLY A 57 9.89 6.84 12.48
N TYR A 58 9.93 7.85 11.63
CA TYR A 58 10.25 9.23 11.99
C TYR A 58 9.31 10.20 11.28
N THR A 59 8.85 11.23 12.00
CA THR A 59 7.89 12.21 11.48
C THR A 59 8.53 13.60 11.36
N VAL A 60 8.46 14.17 10.17
CA VAL A 60 8.83 15.55 9.89
C VAL A 60 7.56 16.37 9.67
N SER A 61 7.42 17.49 10.39
CA SER A 61 6.37 18.49 10.14
C SER A 61 6.94 19.60 9.27
N THR A 62 6.31 19.87 8.14
CA THR A 62 6.76 20.88 7.19
C THR A 62 5.59 21.57 6.51
N GLU A 63 5.87 22.44 5.55
CA GLU A 63 4.87 23.16 4.79
C GLU A 63 4.79 22.67 3.36
N TRP A 64 3.56 22.56 2.87
CA TRP A 64 3.22 22.30 1.49
C TRP A 64 2.94 23.60 0.75
N ASP A 65 3.54 23.80 -0.40
CA ASP A 65 3.27 24.93 -1.29
C ASP A 65 1.93 24.69 -2.00
N TYR A 66 0.85 25.15 -1.37
CA TYR A 66 -0.49 25.03 -1.92
C TYR A 66 -0.69 26.06 -3.02
N SER A 67 -1.24 25.61 -4.15
CA SER A 67 -1.67 26.50 -5.24
C SER A 67 -3.05 26.09 -5.77
N GLN A 68 -3.89 27.08 -6.04
CA GLN A 68 -5.22 26.89 -6.64
C GLN A 68 -5.49 27.99 -7.64
N GLU A 69 -5.90 27.62 -8.85
CA GLU A 69 -6.37 28.57 -9.85
C GLU A 69 -7.72 29.16 -9.41
N ARG A 70 -7.88 30.47 -9.53
CA ARG A 70 -9.17 31.14 -9.25
C ARG A 70 -10.04 31.09 -10.49
N PRO A 71 -11.25 30.51 -10.39
CA PRO A 71 -12.23 30.61 -11.46
C PRO A 71 -12.48 32.09 -11.75
N TYR A 72 -12.42 32.50 -12.99
CA TYR A 72 -12.72 33.85 -13.51
C TYR A 72 -11.63 34.90 -13.44
N LYS A 73 -10.48 34.70 -12.77
CA LYS A 73 -9.42 35.70 -12.66
C LYS A 73 -8.10 35.35 -13.36
N GLY A 74 -7.89 34.06 -13.69
CA GLY A 74 -6.65 33.57 -14.30
C GLY A 74 -5.39 33.72 -13.44
N ASP A 75 -5.57 34.04 -12.13
CA ASP A 75 -4.51 34.09 -11.14
C ASP A 75 -4.57 32.87 -10.20
N PHE A 76 -3.51 32.67 -9.42
CA PHE A 76 -3.41 31.56 -8.47
C PHE A 76 -3.45 32.07 -7.03
N ILE A 77 -4.26 31.43 -6.18
CA ILE A 77 -4.11 31.51 -4.73
C ILE A 77 -2.90 30.67 -4.37
N LYS A 78 -1.90 31.28 -3.74
CA LYS A 78 -0.74 30.58 -3.17
C LYS A 78 -0.78 30.70 -1.65
N ASP A 79 -0.60 29.58 -0.97
CA ASP A 79 -0.64 29.53 0.50
C ASP A 79 0.29 28.41 0.99
N LYS A 80 0.60 28.43 2.28
CA LYS A 80 1.35 27.38 2.97
C LYS A 80 0.40 26.52 3.76
N ARG A 81 0.43 25.22 3.53
CA ARG A 81 -0.40 24.24 4.23
C ARG A 81 0.49 23.29 5.01
N ARG A 82 0.13 23.01 6.26
CA ARG A 82 0.87 22.04 7.07
C ARG A 82 0.76 20.65 6.46
N ILE A 83 1.89 19.96 6.35
CA ILE A 83 1.99 18.59 5.92
C ILE A 83 2.96 17.84 6.82
N TYR A 84 2.68 16.58 7.08
CA TYR A 84 3.54 15.67 7.81
C TYR A 84 4.10 14.64 6.84
N ILE A 85 5.42 14.41 6.92
CA ILE A 85 6.11 13.38 6.17
C ILE A 85 6.56 12.34 7.18
N HIS A 86 6.09 11.12 7.03
CA HIS A 86 6.53 9.99 7.83
C HIS A 86 7.53 9.19 7.02
N TYR A 87 8.76 9.12 7.50
CA TYR A 87 9.82 8.30 6.95
C TYR A 87 9.93 7.00 7.72
N TYR A 88 10.18 5.93 6.98
CA TYR A 88 10.36 4.60 7.56
C TYR A 88 11.59 3.95 6.99
N TYR A 89 12.19 3.07 7.81
CA TYR A 89 13.21 2.14 7.38
C TYR A 89 12.86 0.73 7.84
N SER A 90 12.82 -0.23 6.91
CA SER A 90 12.61 -1.65 7.18
C SER A 90 13.82 -2.44 6.70
N ILE A 91 14.34 -3.31 7.58
CA ILE A 91 15.49 -4.17 7.28
C ILE A 91 15.11 -5.17 6.17
N GLU A 92 13.94 -5.79 6.28
CA GLU A 92 13.42 -6.75 5.28
C GLU A 92 13.35 -6.08 3.89
N LYS A 93 12.68 -4.92 3.82
CA LYS A 93 12.62 -4.15 2.58
C LYS A 93 14.00 -3.77 2.06
N GLY A 94 14.95 -3.45 2.94
CA GLY A 94 16.32 -3.12 2.57
C GLY A 94 17.03 -4.29 1.89
N ALA A 95 16.87 -5.48 2.44
CA ALA A 95 17.42 -6.71 1.86
C ALA A 95 16.79 -7.02 0.49
N ASP A 96 15.47 -6.87 0.36
CA ASP A 96 14.76 -7.05 -0.91
C ASP A 96 15.22 -6.06 -1.99
N ASP A 97 15.32 -4.77 -1.62
CA ASP A 97 15.78 -3.71 -2.52
C ASP A 97 17.22 -3.99 -3.00
N GLU A 98 18.10 -4.46 -2.10
CA GLU A 98 19.48 -4.80 -2.41
C GLU A 98 19.57 -5.99 -3.35
N GLN A 99 18.86 -7.08 -3.05
CA GLN A 99 18.82 -8.27 -3.90
C GLN A 99 18.29 -7.96 -5.30
N ALA A 100 17.21 -7.19 -5.39
CA ALA A 100 16.62 -6.78 -6.68
C ALA A 100 17.59 -5.90 -7.47
N PHE A 101 18.30 -5.00 -6.81
CA PHE A 101 19.29 -4.13 -7.43
C PHE A 101 20.51 -4.92 -7.92
N ASP A 102 21.07 -5.81 -7.11
CA ASP A 102 22.24 -6.62 -7.49
C ASP A 102 21.92 -7.54 -8.68
N LYS A 103 20.74 -8.15 -8.67
CA LYS A 103 20.25 -8.89 -9.82
C LYS A 103 20.20 -8.01 -11.07
N ARG A 104 19.67 -6.80 -10.93
CA ARG A 104 19.57 -5.85 -12.06
C ARG A 104 20.94 -5.42 -12.58
N ILE A 105 21.90 -5.11 -11.70
CA ILE A 105 23.28 -4.76 -12.09
C ILE A 105 23.94 -5.92 -12.83
N THR A 106 23.74 -7.15 -12.36
CA THR A 106 24.27 -8.36 -13.01
C THR A 106 23.68 -8.57 -14.41
N GLU A 107 22.38 -8.40 -14.58
CA GLU A 107 21.70 -8.48 -15.89
C GLU A 107 22.26 -7.43 -16.85
N LEU A 108 22.36 -6.17 -16.45
CA LEU A 108 22.90 -5.08 -17.25
C LEU A 108 24.37 -5.33 -17.65
N PHE A 109 25.16 -5.87 -16.74
CA PHE A 109 26.55 -6.21 -16.99
C PHE A 109 26.67 -7.33 -18.05
N SER A 110 25.86 -8.38 -17.93
CA SER A 110 25.83 -9.49 -18.91
C SER A 110 25.41 -9.01 -20.30
N GLU A 111 24.38 -8.15 -20.39
CA GLU A 111 23.94 -7.55 -21.66
C GLU A 111 25.08 -6.76 -22.34
N LEU A 112 25.84 -5.97 -21.55
CA LEU A 112 26.99 -5.23 -22.04
C LEU A 112 28.13 -6.15 -22.50
N GLN A 113 28.41 -7.23 -21.74
CA GLN A 113 29.45 -8.22 -22.10
C GLN A 113 29.13 -8.98 -23.39
N GLU A 114 27.87 -9.39 -23.53
CA GLU A 114 27.42 -10.16 -24.72
C GLU A 114 27.17 -9.25 -25.92
N GLY A 115 27.22 -7.92 -25.75
CA GLY A 115 26.91 -6.97 -26.82
C GLY A 115 25.40 -6.91 -27.17
N LYS A 116 24.54 -7.46 -26.33
CA LYS A 116 23.09 -7.44 -26.49
C LYS A 116 22.50 -6.20 -25.86
N PHE A 117 22.55 -5.08 -26.56
CA PHE A 117 22.03 -3.82 -26.03
C PHE A 117 20.51 -3.78 -26.10
N VAL A 118 19.90 -3.46 -24.96
CA VAL A 118 18.47 -3.18 -24.84
C VAL A 118 18.30 -1.66 -24.74
N GLU A 119 17.58 -1.05 -25.70
CA GLU A 119 17.46 0.42 -25.79
C GLU A 119 16.83 1.02 -24.53
N GLU A 120 15.88 0.31 -23.92
CA GLU A 120 15.24 0.72 -22.66
C GLU A 120 16.22 0.82 -21.49
N HIS A 121 17.32 0.05 -21.52
CA HIS A 121 18.35 0.02 -20.48
C HIS A 121 19.48 1.03 -20.68
N LYS A 122 19.50 1.77 -21.77
CA LYS A 122 20.56 2.72 -22.14
C LYS A 122 20.93 3.71 -21.05
N LYS A 123 19.93 4.26 -20.36
CA LYS A 123 20.15 5.17 -19.23
C LYS A 123 20.83 4.48 -18.04
N ALA A 124 20.45 3.24 -17.75
CA ALA A 124 21.02 2.45 -16.67
C ALA A 124 22.47 2.03 -16.98
N TYR A 125 22.78 1.67 -18.23
CA TYR A 125 24.16 1.43 -18.65
C TYR A 125 25.03 2.66 -18.41
N ALA A 126 24.60 3.82 -18.89
CA ALA A 126 25.34 5.07 -18.72
C ALA A 126 25.48 5.49 -17.24
N GLN A 127 24.51 5.14 -16.41
CA GLN A 127 24.51 5.46 -14.98
C GLN A 127 25.50 4.60 -14.20
N PHE A 128 25.52 3.29 -14.42
CA PHE A 128 26.24 2.33 -13.56
C PHE A 128 27.52 1.78 -14.15
N PHE A 129 27.74 1.97 -15.46
CA PHE A 129 28.92 1.40 -16.15
C PHE A 129 29.67 2.43 -16.97
N GLU A 130 30.96 2.21 -17.09
CA GLU A 130 31.83 2.87 -18.05
C GLU A 130 32.36 1.80 -19.03
N VAL A 131 32.10 1.98 -20.31
CA VAL A 131 32.57 1.07 -21.36
C VAL A 131 33.74 1.73 -22.09
N LYS A 132 34.91 1.07 -22.10
CA LYS A 132 36.10 1.50 -22.83
C LYS A 132 36.42 0.50 -23.90
N ASP A 133 36.36 0.94 -25.15
CA ASP A 133 36.81 0.15 -26.33
C ASP A 133 38.21 0.59 -26.72
N THR A 134 39.15 -0.34 -26.72
CA THR A 134 40.53 -0.06 -27.13
C THR A 134 40.94 -1.03 -28.24
N PRO A 135 41.68 -0.57 -29.31
CA PRO A 135 42.06 -1.41 -30.43
C PRO A 135 42.90 -2.62 -30.02
N VAL A 136 43.68 -2.53 -28.93
CA VAL A 136 44.60 -3.56 -28.47
C VAL A 136 44.00 -4.50 -27.43
N ARG A 137 43.11 -3.99 -26.57
CA ARG A 137 42.58 -4.74 -25.40
C ARG A 137 41.11 -5.09 -25.52
N GLY A 138 40.45 -4.69 -26.63
CA GLY A 138 39.01 -4.89 -26.84
C GLY A 138 38.15 -4.05 -25.89
N ARG A 139 36.93 -4.50 -25.74
CA ARG A 139 35.92 -3.87 -24.85
C ARG A 139 36.18 -4.25 -23.42
N ARG A 140 36.23 -3.22 -22.54
CA ARG A 140 36.27 -3.36 -21.09
C ARG A 140 35.16 -2.60 -20.45
N ILE A 141 34.48 -3.21 -19.48
CA ILE A 141 33.35 -2.64 -18.75
C ILE A 141 33.77 -2.47 -17.29
N TYR A 142 33.61 -1.28 -16.78
CA TYR A 142 33.93 -0.92 -15.39
C TYR A 142 32.65 -0.49 -14.69
N HIS A 143 32.49 -0.95 -13.44
CA HIS A 143 31.39 -0.49 -12.56
C HIS A 143 31.69 0.91 -12.04
N LYS A 144 30.70 1.79 -12.04
CA LYS A 144 30.76 3.11 -11.40
C LYS A 144 30.38 2.96 -9.94
N GLU A 145 31.33 2.59 -9.09
CA GLU A 145 31.08 2.26 -7.68
C GLU A 145 30.38 3.37 -6.91
N GLU A 146 30.71 4.65 -7.17
CA GLU A 146 30.04 5.77 -6.51
C GLU A 146 28.57 5.91 -6.91
N ALA A 147 28.21 5.61 -8.14
CA ALA A 147 26.82 5.60 -8.59
C ALA A 147 26.04 4.44 -7.96
N ILE A 148 26.68 3.28 -7.83
CA ILE A 148 26.12 2.09 -7.18
C ILE A 148 25.88 2.37 -5.69
N LYS A 149 26.86 2.92 -4.97
CA LYS A 149 26.70 3.32 -3.56
C LYS A 149 25.60 4.36 -3.38
N ALA A 150 25.54 5.37 -4.25
CA ALA A 150 24.51 6.39 -4.20
C ALA A 150 23.10 5.82 -4.42
N ALA A 151 22.95 4.81 -5.29
CA ALA A 151 21.68 4.12 -5.51
C ALA A 151 21.22 3.32 -4.28
N ARG A 152 22.19 2.65 -3.59
CA ARG A 152 21.90 1.85 -2.40
C ARG A 152 21.55 2.66 -1.15
N ARG A 153 21.88 3.96 -1.12
CA ARG A 153 21.74 4.82 0.07
C ARG A 153 20.35 4.77 0.71
N TYR A 154 19.30 4.66 -0.12
CA TYR A 154 17.92 4.72 0.34
C TYR A 154 17.20 3.37 0.31
N PHE A 155 17.92 2.25 0.18
CA PHE A 155 17.32 0.93 0.27
C PHE A 155 16.71 0.69 1.65
N GLY A 156 15.54 0.10 1.68
CA GLY A 156 14.77 -0.09 2.90
C GLY A 156 13.93 1.12 3.32
N TYR A 157 14.20 2.30 2.77
CA TYR A 157 13.42 3.49 3.09
C TYR A 157 12.15 3.60 2.27
N PHE A 158 11.12 4.18 2.88
CA PHE A 158 9.88 4.58 2.21
C PHE A 158 9.23 5.73 2.98
N ALA A 159 8.28 6.42 2.35
CA ALA A 159 7.65 7.58 2.97
C ALA A 159 6.14 7.65 2.70
N LEU A 160 5.43 8.18 3.68
CA LEU A 160 4.02 8.56 3.60
C LEU A 160 3.88 10.06 3.87
N ILE A 161 2.87 10.69 3.28
CA ILE A 161 2.50 12.08 3.59
C ILE A 161 1.05 12.17 4.03
N THR A 162 0.77 13.09 4.95
CA THR A 162 -0.59 13.34 5.44
C THR A 162 -0.76 14.80 5.86
N ASN A 163 -1.99 15.31 5.82
CA ASN A 163 -2.35 16.60 6.40
C ASN A 163 -2.85 16.49 7.86
N GLU A 164 -2.95 15.27 8.41
CA GLU A 164 -3.39 15.01 9.78
C GLU A 164 -2.19 14.80 10.72
N LYS A 165 -2.27 15.36 11.92
CA LYS A 165 -1.26 15.13 12.95
C LYS A 165 -1.43 13.75 13.54
N MET A 166 -0.47 12.87 13.29
CA MET A 166 -0.37 11.53 13.88
C MET A 166 1.10 11.12 14.00
N ASP A 167 1.37 10.11 14.82
CA ASP A 167 2.71 9.53 14.86
C ASP A 167 2.97 8.61 13.66
N ALA A 168 4.25 8.29 13.43
CA ALA A 168 4.66 7.50 12.27
C ALA A 168 4.05 6.09 12.28
N PHE A 169 3.93 5.44 13.44
CA PHE A 169 3.46 4.07 13.51
C PHE A 169 1.95 3.98 13.31
N MET A 170 1.19 4.95 13.84
CA MET A 170 -0.23 5.08 13.55
C MET A 170 -0.46 5.30 12.05
N ALA A 171 0.31 6.18 11.41
CA ALA A 171 0.22 6.40 9.97
C ALA A 171 0.53 5.13 9.17
N LEU A 172 1.56 4.37 9.57
CA LEU A 172 1.92 3.12 8.90
C LEU A 172 0.84 2.04 9.08
N HIS A 173 0.27 1.94 10.29
CA HIS A 173 -0.84 1.03 10.57
C HIS A 173 -2.04 1.34 9.68
N LEU A 174 -2.49 2.60 9.64
CA LEU A 174 -3.59 3.04 8.78
C LEU A 174 -3.30 2.79 7.29
N TYR A 175 -2.06 3.02 6.86
CA TYR A 175 -1.67 2.78 5.48
C TYR A 175 -1.71 1.29 5.12
N ARG A 176 -1.24 0.41 6.01
CA ARG A 176 -1.27 -1.05 5.82
C ARG A 176 -2.69 -1.61 5.86
N MET A 177 -3.62 -0.99 6.56
CA MET A 177 -5.05 -1.37 6.50
C MET A 177 -5.61 -1.26 5.08
N LYS A 178 -5.03 -0.42 4.22
CA LYS A 178 -5.36 -0.37 2.79
C LYS A 178 -5.18 -1.73 2.10
N ASP A 179 -4.15 -2.50 2.49
CA ASP A 179 -3.87 -3.83 1.90
C ASP A 179 -5.03 -4.81 2.13
N ILE A 180 -5.75 -4.66 3.24
CA ILE A 180 -6.95 -5.44 3.54
C ILE A 180 -8.03 -5.15 2.50
N VAL A 181 -8.20 -3.87 2.20
CA VAL A 181 -9.14 -3.38 1.18
C VAL A 181 -8.74 -3.88 -0.21
N GLU A 182 -7.46 -3.80 -0.56
CA GLU A 182 -6.95 -4.27 -1.86
C GLU A 182 -7.05 -5.79 -2.00
N LYS A 183 -6.73 -6.55 -0.94
CA LYS A 183 -6.91 -8.00 -0.92
C LYS A 183 -8.39 -8.39 -1.00
N ALA A 184 -9.27 -7.65 -0.32
CA ALA A 184 -10.70 -7.86 -0.43
C ALA A 184 -11.19 -7.60 -1.86
N PHE A 185 -10.74 -6.50 -2.50
CA PHE A 185 -11.02 -6.26 -3.92
C PHE A 185 -10.41 -7.32 -4.84
N GLY A 186 -9.21 -7.79 -4.55
CA GLY A 186 -8.56 -8.90 -5.26
C GLY A 186 -9.42 -10.17 -5.21
N ASN A 187 -9.83 -10.55 -4.02
CA ASN A 187 -10.71 -11.72 -3.79
C ASN A 187 -12.08 -11.55 -4.49
N ILE A 188 -12.67 -10.35 -4.45
CA ILE A 188 -13.93 -10.06 -5.15
C ILE A 188 -13.72 -10.14 -6.67
N LYS A 189 -12.62 -9.57 -7.20
CA LYS A 189 -12.30 -9.65 -8.64
C LYS A 189 -12.09 -11.09 -9.12
N GLU A 190 -11.43 -11.92 -8.33
CA GLU A 190 -11.17 -13.32 -8.68
C GLU A 190 -12.41 -14.20 -8.57
N ARG A 191 -13.26 -13.98 -7.54
CA ARG A 191 -14.43 -14.79 -7.27
C ARG A 191 -15.67 -14.41 -8.05
N LEU A 192 -15.86 -13.10 -8.28
CA LEU A 192 -17.02 -12.60 -9.03
C LEU A 192 -16.72 -12.43 -10.53
N ASN A 193 -15.60 -12.99 -11.05
CA ASN A 193 -15.19 -12.83 -12.45
C ASN A 193 -15.11 -11.36 -12.92
N LEU A 194 -14.85 -10.43 -11.99
CA LEU A 194 -14.86 -8.99 -12.25
C LEU A 194 -13.62 -8.47 -13.00
N ARG A 195 -12.77 -9.35 -13.51
CA ARG A 195 -11.68 -8.96 -14.44
C ARG A 195 -12.17 -8.26 -15.70
N ARG A 196 -13.47 -8.42 -16.03
CA ARG A 196 -14.15 -7.65 -17.06
C ARG A 196 -15.48 -7.17 -16.48
N LEU A 197 -15.62 -5.85 -16.36
CA LEU A 197 -16.91 -5.23 -16.07
C LEU A 197 -17.83 -5.45 -17.30
N LEU A 198 -18.46 -6.62 -17.37
CA LEU A 198 -19.44 -6.97 -18.41
C LEU A 198 -20.77 -6.22 -18.14
N VAL A 199 -20.69 -4.90 -18.04
CA VAL A 199 -21.86 -4.03 -17.86
C VAL A 199 -22.12 -3.26 -19.12
N LYS A 200 -23.39 -3.23 -19.56
CA LYS A 200 -23.83 -2.63 -20.81
C LYS A 200 -24.27 -1.16 -20.65
N SER A 201 -24.25 -0.59 -19.45
CA SER A 201 -24.67 0.79 -19.19
C SER A 201 -23.96 1.37 -17.96
N GLU A 202 -23.83 2.70 -17.91
CA GLU A 202 -23.29 3.44 -16.75
C GLU A 202 -24.08 3.16 -15.45
N LYS A 203 -25.42 3.12 -15.54
CA LYS A 203 -26.27 2.80 -14.36
C LYS A 203 -25.96 1.43 -13.77
N ASN A 204 -25.69 0.43 -14.61
CA ASN A 204 -25.33 -0.90 -14.14
C ASN A 204 -23.90 -0.91 -13.56
N LEU A 205 -23.00 -0.06 -14.07
CA LEU A 205 -21.67 0.14 -13.53
C LEU A 205 -21.74 0.74 -12.12
N ASP A 206 -22.49 1.80 -11.94
CA ASP A 206 -22.69 2.47 -10.64
C ASP A 206 -23.30 1.52 -9.61
N GLY A 207 -24.34 0.78 -9.99
CA GLY A 207 -24.96 -0.22 -9.12
C GLY A 207 -23.98 -1.33 -8.72
N LYS A 208 -23.14 -1.78 -9.64
CA LYS A 208 -22.12 -2.79 -9.38
C LYS A 208 -21.03 -2.27 -8.45
N ILE A 209 -20.49 -1.08 -8.70
CA ILE A 209 -19.50 -0.41 -7.85
C ILE A 209 -20.07 -0.19 -6.44
N PHE A 210 -21.32 0.23 -6.34
CA PHE A 210 -21.99 0.40 -5.04
C PHE A 210 -22.10 -0.92 -4.27
N THR A 211 -22.52 -1.99 -4.92
CA THR A 211 -22.61 -3.33 -4.31
C THR A 211 -21.23 -3.81 -3.83
N GLU A 212 -20.19 -3.59 -4.64
CA GLU A 212 -18.82 -3.91 -4.28
C GLU A 212 -18.34 -3.09 -3.08
N PHE A 213 -18.69 -1.81 -3.01
CA PHE A 213 -18.37 -0.95 -1.88
C PHE A 213 -19.03 -1.44 -0.58
N VAL A 214 -20.30 -1.83 -0.64
CA VAL A 214 -21.00 -2.41 0.52
C VAL A 214 -20.36 -3.73 0.95
N ALA A 215 -20.05 -4.62 0.01
CA ALA A 215 -19.36 -5.88 0.29
C ALA A 215 -17.98 -5.64 0.95
N LEU A 216 -17.26 -4.60 0.52
CA LEU A 216 -15.98 -4.22 1.09
C LEU A 216 -16.09 -3.78 2.56
N ILE A 217 -17.14 -3.03 2.91
CA ILE A 217 -17.42 -2.63 4.31
C ILE A 217 -17.60 -3.89 5.16
N LEU A 218 -18.40 -4.84 4.71
CA LEU A 218 -18.68 -6.08 5.44
C LEU A 218 -17.42 -6.93 5.60
N ILE A 219 -16.63 -7.10 4.54
CA ILE A 219 -15.38 -7.86 4.58
C ILE A 219 -14.35 -7.20 5.50
N SER A 220 -14.24 -5.87 5.47
CA SER A 220 -13.32 -5.13 6.35
C SER A 220 -13.70 -5.29 7.82
N HIS A 221 -15.01 -5.23 8.14
CA HIS A 221 -15.51 -5.48 9.48
C HIS A 221 -15.21 -6.93 9.93
N LEU A 222 -15.42 -7.88 9.03
CA LEU A 222 -15.16 -9.30 9.25
C LEU A 222 -13.66 -9.55 9.52
N ASP A 223 -12.77 -8.96 8.73
CA ASP A 223 -11.32 -9.05 8.91
C ASP A 223 -10.89 -8.52 10.29
N HIS A 224 -11.42 -7.36 10.68
CA HIS A 224 -11.14 -6.79 12.00
C HIS A 224 -11.54 -7.76 13.12
N LYS A 225 -12.73 -8.31 13.06
CA LYS A 225 -13.25 -9.27 14.04
C LYS A 225 -12.44 -10.57 14.06
N MET A 226 -12.00 -11.07 12.92
CA MET A 226 -11.14 -12.25 12.84
C MET A 226 -9.79 -12.04 13.50
N ARG A 227 -9.22 -10.82 13.38
CA ARG A 227 -7.97 -10.45 14.04
C ARG A 227 -8.14 -10.33 15.54
N GLU A 228 -9.16 -9.62 16.01
CA GLU A 228 -9.48 -9.50 17.44
C GLU A 228 -9.62 -10.88 18.12
N ALA A 229 -10.32 -11.82 17.46
CA ALA A 229 -10.55 -13.17 17.96
C ALA A 229 -9.42 -14.15 17.63
N ASN A 230 -8.30 -13.73 17.03
CA ASN A 230 -7.19 -14.59 16.58
C ASN A 230 -7.62 -15.75 15.67
N LEU A 231 -8.73 -15.63 14.95
CA LEU A 231 -9.28 -16.70 14.09
C LEU A 231 -8.40 -17.01 12.89
N TYR A 232 -7.52 -16.09 12.47
CA TYR A 232 -6.56 -16.32 11.39
C TYR A 232 -5.53 -17.41 11.69
N LYS A 233 -5.37 -17.81 12.94
CA LYS A 233 -4.55 -18.98 13.28
C LYS A 233 -5.16 -20.29 12.79
N THR A 234 -6.49 -20.32 12.62
CA THR A 234 -7.25 -21.54 12.33
C THR A 234 -7.94 -21.48 10.97
N TYR A 235 -8.39 -20.29 10.54
CA TYR A 235 -9.18 -20.09 9.34
C TYR A 235 -8.64 -18.95 8.49
N SER A 236 -8.55 -19.14 7.17
CA SER A 236 -8.52 -18.01 6.25
C SER A 236 -9.91 -17.37 6.19
N MET A 237 -9.99 -16.10 5.74
CA MET A 237 -11.26 -15.42 5.51
C MET A 237 -12.24 -16.25 4.68
N GLN A 238 -11.72 -16.91 3.63
CA GLN A 238 -12.49 -17.77 2.77
C GLN A 238 -13.06 -18.98 3.51
N GLN A 239 -12.20 -19.71 4.20
CA GLN A 239 -12.65 -20.90 4.95
C GLN A 239 -13.69 -20.56 6.00
N LEU A 240 -13.60 -19.35 6.59
CA LEU A 240 -14.62 -18.85 7.50
C LEU A 240 -15.95 -18.60 6.77
N LEU A 241 -15.92 -17.89 5.65
CA LEU A 241 -17.13 -17.60 4.85
C LEU A 241 -17.77 -18.89 4.34
N ASP A 242 -16.98 -19.82 3.79
CA ASP A 242 -17.47 -21.12 3.31
C ASP A 242 -18.15 -21.94 4.42
N ARG A 243 -17.67 -21.82 5.67
CA ARG A 243 -18.29 -22.49 6.83
C ARG A 243 -19.59 -21.82 7.28
N LEU A 244 -19.67 -20.51 7.13
CA LEU A 244 -20.88 -19.75 7.48
C LEU A 244 -21.95 -19.79 6.39
N ASP A 245 -21.56 -19.99 5.13
CA ASP A 245 -22.48 -20.08 3.99
C ASP A 245 -23.41 -21.31 4.05
N VAL A 246 -23.01 -22.33 4.81
CA VAL A 246 -23.81 -23.56 5.01
C VAL A 246 -24.91 -23.39 6.07
N LEU A 247 -24.98 -22.22 6.72
CA LEU A 247 -25.98 -21.95 7.75
C LEU A 247 -27.32 -21.60 7.11
N GLU A 248 -28.29 -22.42 7.36
CA GLU A 248 -29.66 -22.18 6.90
C GLU A 248 -30.42 -21.33 7.90
N CYS A 249 -31.19 -20.38 7.42
CA CYS A 249 -32.07 -19.56 8.22
C CYS A 249 -33.52 -19.75 7.74
N PHE A 250 -34.40 -20.15 8.62
CA PHE A 250 -35.80 -20.40 8.33
C PHE A 250 -36.66 -19.28 8.90
N GLU A 251 -37.55 -18.74 8.09
CA GLU A 251 -38.57 -17.82 8.54
C GLU A 251 -39.89 -18.61 8.82
N ASN A 252 -40.43 -18.45 10.02
CA ASN A 252 -41.70 -19.05 10.38
C ASN A 252 -42.89 -18.13 10.01
N GLU A 253 -44.11 -18.64 10.13
CA GLU A 253 -45.35 -17.90 9.80
C GLU A 253 -45.52 -16.58 10.61
N SER A 254 -44.81 -16.45 11.71
CA SER A 254 -44.79 -15.21 12.55
C SER A 254 -43.68 -14.26 12.15
N HIS A 255 -43.01 -14.41 11.00
CA HIS A 255 -41.85 -13.64 10.54
C HIS A 255 -40.63 -13.66 11.48
N ARG A 256 -40.54 -14.69 12.33
CA ARG A 256 -39.36 -14.91 13.18
C ARG A 256 -38.36 -15.79 12.49
N LEU A 257 -37.14 -15.30 12.43
CA LEU A 257 -36.01 -16.04 11.87
C LEU A 257 -35.52 -17.08 12.88
N ARG A 258 -35.35 -18.32 12.44
CA ARG A 258 -34.67 -19.39 13.18
C ARG A 258 -33.45 -19.83 12.42
N ILE A 259 -32.31 -19.89 13.11
CA ILE A 259 -31.09 -20.47 12.58
C ILE A 259 -31.21 -22.00 12.69
N GLY A 260 -30.85 -22.70 11.63
CA GLY A 260 -30.82 -24.16 11.61
C GLY A 260 -29.79 -24.76 12.58
N GLU A 261 -29.60 -26.06 12.53
CA GLU A 261 -28.65 -26.74 13.40
C GLU A 261 -27.22 -26.23 13.13
N LEU A 262 -26.54 -25.85 14.22
CA LEU A 262 -25.17 -25.40 14.21
C LEU A 262 -24.22 -26.53 14.61
N THR A 263 -23.19 -26.74 13.84
CA THR A 263 -22.07 -27.56 14.30
C THR A 263 -21.30 -26.86 15.43
N THR A 264 -20.66 -27.62 16.32
CA THR A 264 -19.84 -27.04 17.40
C THR A 264 -18.84 -26.01 16.89
N LYS A 265 -18.18 -26.27 15.75
CA LYS A 265 -17.22 -25.35 15.15
C LYS A 265 -17.85 -24.05 14.64
N GLN A 266 -19.09 -24.08 14.22
CA GLN A 266 -19.82 -22.88 13.81
C GLN A 266 -20.25 -22.08 15.05
N ALA A 267 -20.73 -22.76 16.10
CA ALA A 267 -21.05 -22.14 17.39
C ALA A 267 -19.84 -21.40 17.97
N ASP A 268 -18.65 -22.04 17.98
CA ASP A 268 -17.38 -21.45 18.43
C ASP A 268 -17.03 -20.16 17.65
N ILE A 269 -17.28 -20.14 16.33
CA ILE A 269 -17.06 -18.94 15.49
C ILE A 269 -18.01 -17.79 15.88
N TYR A 270 -19.27 -18.08 16.16
CA TYR A 270 -20.25 -17.08 16.58
C TYR A 270 -19.91 -16.52 17.96
N GLU A 271 -19.58 -17.39 18.91
CA GLU A 271 -19.21 -17.02 20.27
C GLU A 271 -17.94 -16.17 20.30
N ALA A 272 -16.90 -16.56 19.53
CA ALA A 272 -15.66 -15.78 19.38
C ALA A 272 -15.90 -14.39 18.80
N ARG A 273 -17.06 -14.13 18.21
CA ARG A 273 -17.48 -12.84 17.64
C ARG A 273 -18.41 -12.04 18.53
N GLY A 274 -18.77 -12.57 19.68
CA GLY A 274 -19.76 -11.93 20.58
C GLY A 274 -21.15 -11.88 19.98
N VAL A 275 -21.47 -12.75 19.02
CA VAL A 275 -22.83 -12.88 18.47
C VAL A 275 -23.57 -13.90 19.32
N ALA A 276 -24.57 -13.41 20.06
CA ALA A 276 -25.45 -14.29 20.83
C ALA A 276 -26.20 -15.24 19.89
N LEU A 277 -25.96 -16.54 20.04
CA LEU A 277 -26.77 -17.55 19.37
C LEU A 277 -28.15 -17.56 20.04
N THR A 278 -29.12 -16.90 19.42
CA THR A 278 -30.53 -17.11 19.80
C THR A 278 -30.99 -18.48 19.29
N THR A 279 -30.45 -19.53 19.89
CA THR A 279 -31.14 -20.82 19.88
C THR A 279 -32.38 -20.64 20.73
N SER A 280 -33.53 -20.42 20.12
CA SER A 280 -34.79 -20.62 20.84
C SER A 280 -34.84 -22.08 21.21
N SER A 281 -34.43 -22.38 22.47
CA SER A 281 -34.77 -23.64 23.13
C SER A 281 -36.26 -23.87 23.00
N CYS A 282 -36.59 -25.06 22.57
CA CYS A 282 -37.95 -25.62 22.67
C CYS A 282 -38.44 -25.56 24.10
#